data_01c0e3e0a27b860bd8bd204ed36ec8cd
#
_entry.id   01c0e3e0a27b860bd8bd204ed36ec8cd
#
_cell.length_a   1.000
_cell.length_b   1.000
_cell.length_c   1.000
_cell.angle_alpha   90.00
_cell.angle_beta   90.00
_cell.angle_gamma   90.00
#
_symmetry.space_group_name_H-M   'P 1'
#
loop_
_entity.id
_entity.type
_entity.pdbx_description
1 polymer ?
#
loop_
_entity_poly.entity_id
_entity_poly.type
_entity_poly.pdbx_seq_one_letter_code
_entity_poly.pdbx_strand_id
1 'polypeptide(L)'
;MANELPLLSVRDLKALAESVGKPFASVLVVKKLAGKTASNGNPFLIVELGDRSGSFGCTVFSDGAVFDAIKAAGEGGVLRIEGRVDYYQGRLSPKLLKVITLSEEELAAPGLIDNLVEVAPEPADGLWAELQAFIEGIGHDELRMTVRSVFEDVGDAFRWSPAAVSMHHAYRHGLLEHTIHMARACKVLLPLYKEVDADLAMAGILLHDTGKTIEYQGTLATKRSRKGILQGHVVLGYQLARKAGIKSRLDHDRLERLEHIILSHQGEPEWGAAVYAATPEAVFVSMIDNLDAKMGMVQRTLRQANDHDEFSERLPGLNTALLTKPI
;
A
#
# COMPACT_ATOMS: atom_id res chain seq x y z
N MET A 1 10.47 17.09 -38.19
CA MET A 1 9.77 16.88 -36.94
C MET A 1 10.14 15.44 -36.50
N ALA A 2 10.90 15.30 -35.41
CA ALA A 2 11.17 13.97 -34.86
C ALA A 2 9.83 13.37 -34.39
N ASN A 3 9.47 12.20 -34.89
CA ASN A 3 8.27 11.49 -34.44
C ASN A 3 8.45 11.20 -32.93
N GLU A 4 7.73 11.91 -32.09
CA GLU A 4 7.69 11.58 -30.66
C GLU A 4 7.15 10.18 -30.51
N LEU A 5 7.88 9.35 -29.76
CA LEU A 5 7.43 7.99 -29.44
C LEU A 5 6.15 8.06 -28.58
N PRO A 6 5.15 7.22 -28.85
CA PRO A 6 3.95 7.16 -28.01
C PRO A 6 4.35 6.73 -26.59
N LEU A 7 3.74 7.38 -25.58
CA LEU A 7 3.91 6.99 -24.18
C LEU A 7 3.21 5.66 -23.93
N LEU A 8 3.96 4.68 -23.46
CA LEU A 8 3.47 3.34 -23.10
C LEU A 8 3.41 3.18 -21.57
N SER A 9 2.35 2.52 -21.10
CA SER A 9 2.26 2.07 -19.72
C SER A 9 3.15 0.84 -19.47
N VAL A 10 3.39 0.49 -18.21
CA VAL A 10 4.10 -0.76 -17.87
C VAL A 10 3.35 -1.98 -18.41
N ARG A 11 2.02 -1.97 -18.37
CA ARG A 11 1.20 -3.05 -18.96
C ARG A 11 1.47 -3.18 -20.46
N ASP A 12 1.48 -2.06 -21.20
CA ASP A 12 1.76 -2.07 -22.64
C ASP A 12 3.17 -2.58 -22.94
N LEU A 13 4.16 -2.18 -22.11
CA LEU A 13 5.54 -2.67 -22.23
C LEU A 13 5.64 -4.18 -21.99
N LYS A 14 4.94 -4.72 -20.99
CA LYS A 14 4.87 -6.17 -20.73
C LYS A 14 4.19 -6.93 -21.86
N ALA A 15 3.19 -6.34 -22.52
CA ALA A 15 2.51 -6.93 -23.67
C ALA A 15 3.39 -6.99 -24.94
N LEU A 16 4.53 -6.29 -24.96
CA LEU A 16 5.49 -6.31 -26.07
C LEU A 16 6.51 -7.46 -25.98
N ALA A 17 6.20 -8.55 -25.28
CA ALA A 17 7.11 -9.65 -24.94
C ALA A 17 7.97 -10.19 -26.11
N GLU A 18 7.48 -10.12 -27.35
CA GLU A 18 8.20 -10.60 -28.56
C GLU A 18 8.97 -9.48 -29.29
N SER A 19 9.00 -8.26 -28.75
CA SER A 19 9.50 -7.08 -29.48
C SER A 19 10.83 -6.56 -28.90
N VAL A 20 11.80 -7.45 -28.63
CA VAL A 20 13.14 -7.05 -28.18
C VAL A 20 13.78 -6.03 -29.13
N GLY A 21 14.34 -4.96 -28.56
CA GLY A 21 14.94 -3.86 -29.31
C GLY A 21 13.97 -2.78 -29.78
N LYS A 22 12.65 -2.96 -29.65
CA LYS A 22 11.66 -1.94 -30.01
C LYS A 22 11.83 -0.69 -29.14
N PRO A 23 11.90 0.52 -29.76
CA PRO A 23 11.99 1.75 -28.99
C PRO A 23 10.66 2.06 -28.30
N PHE A 24 10.71 2.65 -27.10
CA PHE A 24 9.56 3.11 -26.35
C PHE A 24 9.84 4.40 -25.60
N ALA A 25 8.78 5.11 -25.22
CA ALA A 25 8.79 6.18 -24.25
C ALA A 25 7.76 5.87 -23.13
N SER A 26 8.05 6.32 -21.91
CA SER A 26 7.17 6.16 -20.74
C SER A 26 7.39 7.28 -19.74
N VAL A 27 6.38 7.53 -18.89
CA VAL A 27 6.52 8.33 -17.68
C VAL A 27 6.30 7.41 -16.48
N LEU A 28 7.33 7.25 -15.65
CA LEU A 28 7.38 6.25 -14.57
C LEU A 28 7.90 6.85 -13.28
N VAL A 29 7.48 6.26 -12.15
CA VAL A 29 8.01 6.57 -10.81
C VAL A 29 9.17 5.63 -10.49
N VAL A 30 10.21 6.14 -9.85
CA VAL A 30 11.23 5.32 -9.18
C VAL A 30 10.61 4.76 -7.90
N LYS A 31 10.15 3.51 -7.93
CA LYS A 31 9.52 2.85 -6.78
C LYS A 31 10.54 2.38 -5.75
N LYS A 32 11.70 1.87 -6.23
CA LYS A 32 12.83 1.46 -5.39
C LYS A 32 14.15 1.78 -6.07
N LEU A 33 15.14 2.12 -5.25
CA LEU A 33 16.49 2.43 -5.71
C LEU A 33 17.52 1.88 -4.74
N ALA A 34 18.38 0.98 -5.19
CA ALA A 34 19.46 0.45 -4.40
C ALA A 34 20.80 0.54 -5.15
N GLY A 35 21.77 1.23 -4.55
CA GLY A 35 23.15 1.27 -5.05
C GLY A 35 23.90 -0.01 -4.65
N LYS A 36 24.62 -0.62 -5.59
CA LYS A 36 25.49 -1.78 -5.37
C LYS A 36 26.83 -1.61 -6.08
N THR A 37 27.81 -2.44 -5.72
CA THR A 37 29.12 -2.51 -6.36
C THR A 37 29.27 -3.86 -7.02
N ALA A 38 29.64 -3.89 -8.28
CA ALA A 38 29.93 -5.12 -9.02
C ALA A 38 31.30 -5.71 -8.63
N SER A 39 31.56 -6.96 -9.01
CA SER A 39 32.84 -7.66 -8.71
C SER A 39 34.07 -6.96 -9.28
N ASN A 40 33.90 -6.17 -10.35
CA ASN A 40 34.98 -5.36 -10.94
C ASN A 40 35.18 -3.99 -10.26
N GLY A 41 34.45 -3.69 -9.15
CA GLY A 41 34.53 -2.44 -8.41
C GLY A 41 33.63 -1.32 -8.94
N ASN A 42 32.98 -1.48 -10.08
CA ASN A 42 32.11 -0.46 -10.65
C ASN A 42 30.77 -0.38 -9.94
N PRO A 43 30.25 0.82 -9.61
CA PRO A 43 28.94 0.98 -9.03
C PRO A 43 27.84 0.71 -10.06
N PHE A 44 26.70 0.19 -9.59
CA PHE A 44 25.49 0.06 -10.39
C PHE A 44 24.25 0.28 -9.51
N LEU A 45 23.12 0.59 -10.12
CA LEU A 45 21.84 0.74 -9.47
C LEU A 45 20.93 -0.42 -9.83
N ILE A 46 20.25 -0.98 -8.84
CA ILE A 46 19.06 -1.80 -9.03
C ILE A 46 17.87 -0.86 -8.85
N VAL A 47 17.08 -0.71 -9.91
CA VAL A 47 15.98 0.25 -9.96
C VAL A 47 14.69 -0.49 -10.24
N GLU A 48 13.65 -0.21 -9.47
CA GLU A 48 12.28 -0.58 -9.79
C GLU A 48 11.54 0.66 -10.30
N LEU A 49 11.11 0.62 -11.55
CA LEU A 49 10.34 1.68 -12.21
C LEU A 49 8.90 1.21 -12.41
N GLY A 50 7.92 2.10 -12.26
CA GLY A 50 6.54 1.71 -12.42
C GLY A 50 5.57 2.86 -12.59
N ASP A 51 4.35 2.49 -12.98
CA ASP A 51 3.16 3.31 -13.02
C ASP A 51 2.00 2.60 -12.30
N ARG A 52 0.77 3.09 -12.48
CA ARG A 52 -0.42 2.46 -11.89
C ARG A 52 -0.70 1.05 -12.42
N SER A 53 -0.19 0.70 -13.60
CA SER A 53 -0.44 -0.58 -14.26
C SER A 53 0.55 -1.69 -13.87
N GLY A 54 1.61 -1.34 -13.13
CA GLY A 54 2.61 -2.28 -12.64
C GLY A 54 3.99 -1.70 -12.44
N SER A 55 4.99 -2.57 -12.33
CA SER A 55 6.40 -2.20 -12.25
C SER A 55 7.29 -3.22 -12.96
N PHE A 56 8.52 -2.83 -13.26
CA PHE A 56 9.60 -3.70 -13.71
C PHE A 56 10.93 -3.28 -13.06
N GLY A 57 11.82 -4.26 -12.89
CA GLY A 57 13.18 -4.03 -12.40
C GLY A 57 14.17 -3.91 -13.55
N CYS A 58 15.14 -3.01 -13.44
CA CYS A 58 16.28 -2.95 -14.34
C CYS A 58 17.57 -2.64 -13.58
N THR A 59 18.71 -3.00 -14.19
CA THR A 59 20.04 -2.67 -13.68
C THR A 59 20.61 -1.55 -14.54
N VAL A 60 21.13 -0.51 -13.86
CA VAL A 60 21.74 0.66 -14.51
C VAL A 60 23.19 0.76 -14.06
N PHE A 61 24.11 0.60 -14.99
CA PHE A 61 25.55 0.66 -14.72
C PHE A 61 26.07 2.10 -14.76
N SER A 62 27.14 2.37 -14.01
CA SER A 62 27.71 3.72 -13.84
C SER A 62 28.31 4.33 -15.12
N ASP A 63 28.63 3.52 -16.11
CA ASP A 63 29.06 3.97 -17.45
C ASP A 63 27.90 4.32 -18.38
N GLY A 64 26.65 4.09 -17.94
CA GLY A 64 25.43 4.42 -18.68
C GLY A 64 25.03 5.88 -18.56
N ALA A 65 24.56 6.45 -19.67
CA ALA A 65 24.14 7.86 -19.78
C ALA A 65 23.03 8.30 -18.80
N VAL A 66 22.32 7.35 -18.18
CA VAL A 66 21.14 7.62 -17.33
C VAL A 66 21.41 7.40 -15.83
N PHE A 67 22.59 6.92 -15.45
CA PHE A 67 22.93 6.56 -14.07
C PHE A 67 22.79 7.73 -13.09
N ASP A 68 23.41 8.88 -13.41
CA ASP A 68 23.39 10.05 -12.52
C ASP A 68 22.00 10.67 -12.43
N ALA A 69 21.24 10.70 -13.53
CA ALA A 69 19.88 11.23 -13.55
C ALA A 69 18.95 10.41 -12.65
N ILE A 70 19.00 9.08 -12.72
CA ILE A 70 18.19 8.20 -11.88
C ILE A 70 18.62 8.28 -10.41
N LYS A 71 19.94 8.33 -10.16
CA LYS A 71 20.47 8.47 -8.79
C LYS A 71 20.05 9.81 -8.16
N ALA A 72 20.06 10.89 -8.93
CA ALA A 72 19.66 12.22 -8.47
C ALA A 72 18.14 12.29 -8.20
N ALA A 73 17.32 11.66 -9.04
CA ALA A 73 15.86 11.63 -8.86
C ALA A 73 15.46 10.90 -7.58
N GLY A 74 16.16 9.83 -7.23
CA GLY A 74 15.87 9.05 -6.01
C GLY A 74 14.51 8.35 -6.03
N GLU A 75 14.17 7.67 -4.94
CA GLU A 75 12.85 7.05 -4.77
C GLU A 75 11.75 8.12 -4.69
N GLY A 76 10.66 7.92 -5.43
CA GLY A 76 9.57 8.86 -5.61
C GLY A 76 9.80 9.85 -6.76
N GLY A 77 10.99 9.91 -7.34
CA GLY A 77 11.26 10.73 -8.53
C GLY A 77 10.45 10.24 -9.73
N VAL A 78 9.87 11.18 -10.48
CA VAL A 78 9.13 10.88 -11.71
C VAL A 78 10.02 11.15 -12.91
N LEU A 79 10.12 10.16 -13.77
CA LEU A 79 11.04 10.14 -14.89
C LEU A 79 10.29 9.99 -16.21
N ARG A 80 10.56 10.84 -17.18
CA ARG A 80 10.27 10.58 -18.60
C ARG A 80 11.44 9.78 -19.15
N ILE A 81 11.14 8.61 -19.69
CA ILE A 81 12.12 7.61 -20.10
C ILE A 81 11.96 7.30 -21.57
N GLU A 82 13.07 7.25 -22.30
CA GLU A 82 13.17 6.62 -23.62
C GLU A 82 14.10 5.42 -23.52
N GLY A 83 13.73 4.30 -24.13
CA GLY A 83 14.49 3.06 -24.03
C GLY A 83 14.20 2.07 -25.15
N ARG A 84 14.75 0.88 -25.02
CA ARG A 84 14.46 -0.27 -25.87
C ARG A 84 13.98 -1.43 -25.01
N VAL A 85 12.94 -2.10 -25.48
CA VAL A 85 12.41 -3.31 -24.85
C VAL A 85 13.52 -4.36 -24.78
N ASP A 86 13.74 -4.92 -23.61
CA ASP A 86 14.68 -6.00 -23.39
C ASP A 86 14.19 -6.88 -22.23
N TYR A 87 14.70 -8.12 -22.16
CA TYR A 87 14.31 -9.12 -21.19
C TYR A 87 15.55 -9.74 -20.55
N TYR A 88 15.49 -9.95 -19.25
CA TYR A 88 16.49 -10.70 -18.50
C TYR A 88 15.82 -11.85 -17.74
N GLN A 89 16.24 -13.08 -18.01
CA GLN A 89 15.65 -14.29 -17.39
C GLN A 89 14.13 -14.36 -17.53
N GLY A 90 13.60 -14.00 -18.69
CA GLY A 90 12.17 -14.02 -18.99
C GLY A 90 11.36 -12.86 -18.40
N ARG A 91 12.01 -11.91 -17.71
CA ARG A 91 11.36 -10.73 -17.13
C ARG A 91 11.70 -9.47 -17.90
N LEU A 92 10.73 -8.57 -18.06
CA LEU A 92 10.94 -7.26 -18.67
C LEU A 92 12.04 -6.50 -17.91
N SER A 93 13.12 -6.18 -18.60
CA SER A 93 14.29 -5.44 -18.10
C SER A 93 14.83 -4.50 -19.18
N PRO A 94 14.10 -3.42 -19.51
CA PRO A 94 14.43 -2.56 -20.63
C PRO A 94 15.79 -1.89 -20.50
N LYS A 95 16.43 -1.65 -21.65
CA LYS A 95 17.62 -0.81 -21.73
C LYS A 95 17.20 0.65 -21.80
N LEU A 96 17.50 1.43 -20.75
CA LEU A 96 17.21 2.85 -20.68
C LEU A 96 18.27 3.64 -21.46
N LEU A 97 17.84 4.53 -22.35
CA LEU A 97 18.71 5.31 -23.23
C LEU A 97 18.74 6.78 -22.85
N LYS A 98 17.59 7.32 -22.45
CA LYS A 98 17.44 8.72 -22.02
C LYS A 98 16.47 8.80 -20.86
N VAL A 99 16.79 9.64 -19.89
CA VAL A 99 15.98 9.86 -18.70
C VAL A 99 15.98 11.36 -18.40
N ILE A 100 14.80 11.91 -18.15
CA ILE A 100 14.58 13.31 -17.73
C ILE A 100 13.69 13.28 -16.50
N THR A 101 14.12 13.89 -15.40
CA THR A 101 13.28 14.06 -14.21
C THR A 101 12.23 15.14 -14.50
N LEU A 102 10.96 14.86 -14.23
CA LEU A 102 9.89 15.83 -14.37
C LEU A 102 9.97 16.87 -13.25
N SER A 103 9.71 18.12 -13.61
CA SER A 103 9.60 19.23 -12.66
C SER A 103 8.28 19.20 -11.88
N GLU A 104 8.20 19.95 -10.78
CA GLU A 104 6.96 20.11 -10.02
C GLU A 104 5.81 20.67 -10.86
N GLU A 105 6.11 21.58 -11.81
CA GLU A 105 5.14 22.15 -12.72
C GLU A 105 4.58 21.09 -13.69
N GLU A 106 5.43 20.22 -14.25
CA GLU A 106 5.00 19.11 -15.10
C GLU A 106 4.17 18.07 -14.30
N LEU A 107 4.53 17.84 -13.04
CA LEU A 107 3.78 16.95 -12.14
C LEU A 107 2.39 17.47 -11.76
N ALA A 108 2.20 18.80 -11.81
CA ALA A 108 0.90 19.42 -11.56
C ALA A 108 -0.11 19.22 -12.71
N ALA A 109 0.31 18.63 -13.84
CA ALA A 109 -0.59 18.35 -14.96
C ALA A 109 -1.75 17.42 -14.52
N PRO A 110 -3.01 17.76 -14.84
CA PRO A 110 -4.17 16.97 -14.42
C PRO A 110 -4.07 15.50 -14.84
N GLY A 111 -4.31 14.60 -13.90
CA GLY A 111 -4.33 13.15 -14.13
C GLY A 111 -2.97 12.47 -14.27
N LEU A 112 -1.85 13.22 -14.28
CA LEU A 112 -0.53 12.61 -14.40
C LEU A 112 -0.23 11.72 -13.19
N ILE A 113 -0.42 12.24 -11.98
CA ILE A 113 -0.17 11.50 -10.74
C ILE A 113 -1.05 10.25 -10.67
N ASP A 114 -2.31 10.34 -11.07
CA ASP A 114 -3.25 9.21 -11.06
C ASP A 114 -2.87 8.09 -12.05
N ASN A 115 -2.04 8.40 -13.03
CA ASN A 115 -1.47 7.40 -13.95
C ASN A 115 -0.18 6.77 -13.41
N LEU A 116 0.46 7.37 -12.41
CA LEU A 116 1.75 6.93 -11.87
C LEU A 116 1.62 6.00 -10.66
N VAL A 117 0.52 6.07 -9.92
CA VAL A 117 0.28 5.26 -8.72
C VAL A 117 -0.96 4.40 -8.88
N GLU A 118 -0.88 3.17 -8.40
CA GLU A 118 -2.06 2.32 -8.25
C GLU A 118 -3.00 2.96 -7.20
N VAL A 119 -4.30 2.95 -7.46
CA VAL A 119 -5.34 3.56 -6.63
C VAL A 119 -6.34 2.48 -6.26
N ALA A 120 -7.00 2.60 -5.10
CA ALA A 120 -8.09 1.71 -4.70
C ALA A 120 -9.15 1.62 -5.81
N PRO A 121 -9.67 0.42 -6.13
CA PRO A 121 -10.72 0.24 -7.12
C PRO A 121 -12.00 0.99 -6.81
N GLU A 122 -12.38 1.08 -5.54
CA GLU A 122 -13.56 1.81 -5.11
C GLU A 122 -13.26 3.32 -4.96
N PRO A 123 -14.22 4.21 -5.29
CA PRO A 123 -14.04 5.67 -5.15
C PRO A 123 -13.81 6.09 -3.70
N ALA A 124 -12.72 6.82 -3.45
CA ALA A 124 -12.31 7.22 -2.10
C ALA A 124 -13.36 8.08 -1.37
N ASP A 125 -14.15 8.89 -2.09
CA ASP A 125 -15.21 9.69 -1.50
C ASP A 125 -16.34 8.81 -0.93
N GLY A 126 -16.70 7.73 -1.64
CA GLY A 126 -17.68 6.76 -1.19
C GLY A 126 -17.20 6.00 0.05
N LEU A 127 -15.96 5.49 0.00
CA LEU A 127 -15.34 4.81 1.13
C LEU A 127 -15.22 5.71 2.36
N TRP A 128 -14.89 6.99 2.17
CA TRP A 128 -14.80 7.96 3.26
C TRP A 128 -16.17 8.26 3.88
N ALA A 129 -17.21 8.42 3.07
CA ALA A 129 -18.57 8.61 3.57
C ALA A 129 -19.06 7.39 4.38
N GLU A 130 -18.71 6.18 3.93
CA GLU A 130 -19.04 4.95 4.65
C GLU A 130 -18.27 4.83 5.97
N LEU A 131 -16.99 5.22 6.02
CA LEU A 131 -16.21 5.29 7.25
C LEU A 131 -16.90 6.22 8.27
N GLN A 132 -17.33 7.40 7.84
CA GLN A 132 -18.06 8.32 8.72
C GLN A 132 -19.37 7.69 9.23
N ALA A 133 -20.10 6.97 8.37
CA ALA A 133 -21.33 6.28 8.78
C ALA A 133 -21.05 5.16 9.80
N PHE A 134 -19.94 4.42 9.69
CA PHE A 134 -19.53 3.43 10.71
C PHE A 134 -19.17 4.10 12.04
N ILE A 135 -18.49 5.25 12.03
CA ILE A 135 -18.18 6.03 13.24
C ILE A 135 -19.49 6.44 13.93
N GLU A 136 -20.44 7.01 13.19
CA GLU A 136 -21.74 7.45 13.73
C GLU A 136 -22.59 6.26 14.20
N GLY A 137 -22.38 5.07 13.67
CA GLY A 137 -23.06 3.84 14.06
C GLY A 137 -22.60 3.24 15.40
N ILE A 138 -21.50 3.73 16.01
CA ILE A 138 -21.06 3.29 17.34
C ILE A 138 -22.04 3.85 18.38
N GLY A 139 -22.70 2.96 19.11
CA GLY A 139 -23.75 3.31 20.08
C GLY A 139 -23.22 3.96 21.36
N HIS A 140 -22.01 3.55 21.82
CA HIS A 140 -21.39 4.10 23.02
C HIS A 140 -20.77 5.48 22.76
N ASP A 141 -21.27 6.53 23.40
CA ASP A 141 -20.93 7.92 23.10
C ASP A 141 -19.46 8.27 23.26
N GLU A 142 -18.83 7.90 24.37
CA GLU A 142 -17.42 8.21 24.63
C GLU A 142 -16.49 7.42 23.70
N LEU A 143 -16.88 6.20 23.32
CA LEU A 143 -16.13 5.39 22.36
C LEU A 143 -16.23 6.00 20.94
N ARG A 144 -17.43 6.44 20.53
CA ARG A 144 -17.67 7.16 19.26
C ARG A 144 -16.86 8.45 19.22
N MET A 145 -16.86 9.25 20.32
CA MET A 145 -16.05 10.46 20.43
C MET A 145 -14.54 10.15 20.35
N THR A 146 -14.10 9.04 20.93
CA THR A 146 -12.70 8.58 20.84
C THR A 146 -12.30 8.34 19.40
N VAL A 147 -13.09 7.54 18.68
CA VAL A 147 -12.83 7.24 17.25
C VAL A 147 -12.84 8.51 16.41
N ARG A 148 -13.86 9.35 16.57
CA ARG A 148 -13.95 10.63 15.86
C ARG A 148 -12.74 11.52 16.11
N SER A 149 -12.28 11.64 17.38
CA SER A 149 -11.12 12.46 17.72
C SER A 149 -9.82 11.97 17.07
N VAL A 150 -9.64 10.66 16.87
CA VAL A 150 -8.49 10.14 16.13
C VAL A 150 -8.58 10.54 14.65
N PHE A 151 -9.76 10.41 14.01
CA PHE A 151 -9.91 10.78 12.61
C PHE A 151 -9.90 12.29 12.35
N GLU A 152 -10.20 13.14 13.34
CA GLU A 152 -9.93 14.59 13.28
C GLU A 152 -8.43 14.89 13.20
N ASP A 153 -7.60 14.11 13.91
CA ASP A 153 -6.14 14.29 13.91
C ASP A 153 -5.47 13.73 12.64
N VAL A 154 -5.96 12.61 12.07
CA VAL A 154 -5.26 11.86 11.01
C VAL A 154 -6.03 11.68 9.71
N GLY A 155 -7.28 12.16 9.62
CA GLY A 155 -8.22 11.81 8.56
C GLY A 155 -7.72 12.05 7.15
N ASP A 156 -7.09 13.18 6.87
CA ASP A 156 -6.54 13.47 5.55
C ASP A 156 -5.42 12.50 5.19
N ALA A 157 -4.46 12.27 6.11
CA ALA A 157 -3.39 11.31 5.91
C ALA A 157 -3.94 9.88 5.75
N PHE A 158 -4.92 9.49 6.58
CA PHE A 158 -5.56 8.18 6.53
C PHE A 158 -6.23 7.92 5.17
N ARG A 159 -6.96 8.92 4.66
CA ARG A 159 -7.65 8.84 3.37
C ARG A 159 -6.70 8.55 2.21
N TRP A 160 -5.46 9.07 2.26
CA TRP A 160 -4.49 8.95 1.19
C TRP A 160 -3.53 7.77 1.34
N SER A 161 -3.35 7.25 2.55
CA SER A 161 -2.32 6.26 2.87
C SER A 161 -2.55 4.91 2.18
N PRO A 162 -1.48 4.22 1.80
CA PRO A 162 -1.53 2.79 1.50
C PRO A 162 -1.62 1.98 2.81
N ALA A 163 -2.17 0.76 2.74
CA ALA A 163 -2.18 -0.15 3.89
C ALA A 163 -0.83 -0.86 4.11
N ALA A 164 -0.01 -0.97 3.07
CA ALA A 164 1.30 -1.61 3.13
C ALA A 164 2.29 -0.99 2.13
N VAL A 165 3.58 -1.28 2.28
CA VAL A 165 4.61 -0.86 1.32
C VAL A 165 4.58 -1.70 0.04
N SER A 166 4.21 -2.99 0.11
CA SER A 166 4.37 -3.90 -1.04
C SER A 166 3.39 -5.08 -1.13
N MET A 167 2.57 -5.37 -0.13
CA MET A 167 1.73 -6.57 -0.13
C MET A 167 0.27 -6.25 -0.51
N HIS A 168 -0.66 -6.41 0.44
CA HIS A 168 -2.08 -6.11 0.25
C HIS A 168 -2.32 -4.61 0.33
N HIS A 169 -3.28 -4.10 -0.43
CA HIS A 169 -3.70 -2.69 -0.44
C HIS A 169 -2.52 -1.68 -0.47
N ALA A 170 -1.40 -2.06 -1.13
CA ALA A 170 -0.18 -1.24 -1.24
C ALA A 170 -0.32 -0.18 -2.36
N TYR A 171 -1.37 0.61 -2.29
CA TYR A 171 -1.74 1.65 -3.24
C TYR A 171 -2.46 2.81 -2.53
N ARG A 172 -2.60 3.91 -3.23
CA ARG A 172 -3.30 5.11 -2.74
C ARG A 172 -4.73 4.77 -2.33
N HIS A 173 -5.17 5.25 -1.18
CA HIS A 173 -6.44 4.92 -0.52
C HIS A 173 -6.55 3.47 -0.03
N GLY A 174 -5.49 2.68 -0.11
CA GLY A 174 -5.52 1.28 0.29
C GLY A 174 -5.79 1.06 1.78
N LEU A 175 -5.34 1.96 2.65
CA LEU A 175 -5.63 1.91 4.08
C LEU A 175 -7.12 2.14 4.36
N LEU A 176 -7.73 3.10 3.68
CA LEU A 176 -9.17 3.37 3.78
C LEU A 176 -9.98 2.17 3.25
N GLU A 177 -9.64 1.65 2.08
CA GLU A 177 -10.34 0.49 1.49
C GLU A 177 -10.25 -0.74 2.40
N HIS A 178 -9.06 -1.10 2.87
CA HIS A 178 -8.84 -2.18 3.84
C HIS A 178 -9.75 -2.03 5.07
N THR A 179 -9.73 -0.87 5.70
CA THR A 179 -10.54 -0.61 6.90
C THR A 179 -12.04 -0.73 6.63
N ILE A 180 -12.51 -0.26 5.48
CA ILE A 180 -13.94 -0.38 5.10
C ILE A 180 -14.31 -1.84 4.80
N HIS A 181 -13.47 -2.59 4.10
CA HIS A 181 -13.70 -4.03 3.89
C HIS A 181 -13.83 -4.79 5.21
N MET A 182 -12.93 -4.52 6.16
CA MET A 182 -13.00 -5.07 7.51
C MET A 182 -14.28 -4.66 8.24
N ALA A 183 -14.70 -3.39 8.16
CA ALA A 183 -15.92 -2.90 8.81
C ALA A 183 -17.18 -3.53 8.21
N ARG A 184 -17.23 -3.71 6.88
CA ARG A 184 -18.30 -4.44 6.18
C ARG A 184 -18.35 -5.91 6.63
N ALA A 185 -17.20 -6.60 6.68
CA ALA A 185 -17.10 -7.97 7.16
C ALA A 185 -17.54 -8.10 8.63
N CYS A 186 -17.10 -7.19 9.48
CA CYS A 186 -17.51 -7.10 10.89
C CYS A 186 -19.04 -7.04 11.00
N LYS A 187 -19.69 -6.11 10.31
CA LYS A 187 -21.14 -5.94 10.33
C LYS A 187 -21.91 -7.22 9.95
N VAL A 188 -21.37 -7.99 9.00
CA VAL A 188 -21.99 -9.24 8.53
C VAL A 188 -21.75 -10.39 9.51
N LEU A 189 -20.58 -10.47 10.14
CA LEU A 189 -20.16 -11.57 10.99
C LEU A 189 -20.60 -11.43 12.46
N LEU A 190 -20.69 -10.21 12.98
CA LEU A 190 -21.06 -9.91 14.38
C LEU A 190 -22.29 -10.67 14.88
N PRO A 191 -23.41 -10.81 14.10
CA PRO A 191 -24.58 -11.54 14.58
C PRO A 191 -24.32 -12.99 14.95
N LEU A 192 -23.22 -13.60 14.47
CA LEU A 192 -22.84 -14.99 14.76
C LEU A 192 -22.08 -15.13 16.10
N TYR A 193 -21.47 -14.06 16.61
CA TYR A 193 -20.56 -14.06 17.76
C TYR A 193 -21.09 -13.12 18.85
N LYS A 194 -22.04 -13.59 19.63
CA LYS A 194 -22.76 -12.78 20.64
C LYS A 194 -21.90 -12.35 21.83
N GLU A 195 -20.76 -12.99 22.03
CA GLU A 195 -19.75 -12.68 23.04
C GLU A 195 -18.88 -11.48 22.69
N VAL A 196 -18.94 -10.99 21.44
CA VAL A 196 -18.18 -9.84 20.96
C VAL A 196 -18.99 -8.56 21.16
N ASP A 197 -18.43 -7.59 21.89
CA ASP A 197 -19.00 -6.23 21.96
C ASP A 197 -18.89 -5.54 20.59
N ALA A 198 -20.05 -5.26 19.99
CA ALA A 198 -20.13 -4.75 18.63
C ALA A 198 -19.49 -3.35 18.46
N ASP A 199 -19.69 -2.49 19.43
CA ASP A 199 -19.15 -1.12 19.40
C ASP A 199 -17.63 -1.13 19.56
N LEU A 200 -17.12 -1.97 20.47
CA LEU A 200 -15.71 -2.09 20.74
C LEU A 200 -14.96 -2.75 19.56
N ALA A 201 -15.55 -3.81 18.96
CA ALA A 201 -15.00 -4.44 17.77
C ALA A 201 -14.94 -3.47 16.58
N MET A 202 -16.03 -2.72 16.34
CA MET A 202 -16.06 -1.71 15.27
C MET A 202 -15.04 -0.60 15.52
N ALA A 203 -14.95 -0.06 16.73
CA ALA A 203 -13.95 0.94 17.08
C ALA A 203 -12.52 0.41 16.89
N GLY A 204 -12.28 -0.84 17.30
CA GLY A 204 -11.01 -1.53 17.07
C GLY A 204 -10.65 -1.61 15.59
N ILE A 205 -11.57 -2.04 14.73
CA ILE A 205 -11.39 -2.11 13.27
C ILE A 205 -11.07 -0.73 12.69
N LEU A 206 -11.84 0.30 13.08
CA LEU A 206 -11.61 1.64 12.55
C LEU A 206 -10.25 2.22 12.96
N LEU A 207 -9.72 1.83 14.13
CA LEU A 207 -8.50 2.41 14.70
C LEU A 207 -7.24 1.57 14.58
N HIS A 208 -7.33 0.24 14.31
CA HIS A 208 -6.20 -0.70 14.41
C HIS A 208 -4.95 -0.23 13.66
N ASP A 209 -5.14 0.33 12.49
CA ASP A 209 -4.08 0.70 11.54
C ASP A 209 -3.85 2.21 11.41
N THR A 210 -4.47 3.05 12.22
CA THR A 210 -4.31 4.52 12.15
C THR A 210 -2.86 4.98 12.32
N GLY A 211 -2.04 4.21 13.01
CA GLY A 211 -0.60 4.46 13.15
C GLY A 211 0.19 4.42 11.85
N LYS A 212 -0.34 3.78 10.79
CA LYS A 212 0.26 3.77 9.44
C LYS A 212 0.35 5.15 8.82
N THR A 213 -0.53 6.08 9.20
CA THR A 213 -0.47 7.49 8.78
C THR A 213 0.81 8.21 9.23
N ILE A 214 1.44 7.70 10.29
CA ILE A 214 2.71 8.21 10.82
C ILE A 214 3.88 7.31 10.41
N GLU A 215 3.62 6.00 10.32
CA GLU A 215 4.65 5.02 9.91
C GLU A 215 5.10 5.26 8.47
N TYR A 216 4.17 5.57 7.57
CA TYR A 216 4.49 5.74 6.16
C TYR A 216 4.61 7.22 5.76
N GLN A 217 5.44 7.46 4.75
CA GLN A 217 5.64 8.77 4.12
C GLN A 217 5.93 8.59 2.63
N GLY A 218 5.71 9.66 1.86
CA GLY A 218 5.90 9.68 0.40
C GLY A 218 4.60 9.41 -0.35
N THR A 219 4.33 10.23 -1.36
CA THR A 219 3.07 10.19 -2.15
C THR A 219 3.16 9.26 -3.37
N LEU A 220 4.33 9.13 -3.96
CA LEU A 220 4.57 8.36 -5.18
C LEU A 220 5.38 7.07 -4.95
N ALA A 221 6.21 7.05 -3.89
CA ALA A 221 6.89 5.86 -3.41
C ALA A 221 6.78 5.82 -1.88
N THR A 222 6.05 4.85 -1.39
CA THR A 222 5.83 4.67 0.05
C THR A 222 7.08 4.13 0.71
N LYS A 223 7.54 4.81 1.74
CA LYS A 223 8.66 4.38 2.59
C LYS A 223 8.34 4.59 4.07
N ARG A 224 9.05 3.88 4.94
CA ARG A 224 8.90 4.10 6.38
C ARG A 224 9.53 5.42 6.82
N SER A 225 8.81 6.18 7.62
CA SER A 225 9.32 7.37 8.31
C SER A 225 10.33 6.98 9.40
N ARG A 226 11.09 7.94 9.92
CA ARG A 226 11.95 7.70 11.08
C ARG A 226 11.16 7.17 12.28
N LYS A 227 9.98 7.73 12.58
CA LYS A 227 9.10 7.22 13.64
C LYS A 227 8.61 5.81 13.35
N GLY A 228 8.23 5.55 12.10
CA GLY A 228 7.78 4.24 11.68
C GLY A 228 8.84 3.15 11.86
N ILE A 229 10.12 3.45 11.54
CA ILE A 229 11.23 2.50 11.76
C ILE A 229 11.47 2.23 13.25
N LEU A 230 11.36 3.27 14.09
CA LEU A 230 11.69 3.18 15.51
C LEU A 230 10.55 2.60 16.36
N GLN A 231 9.29 2.76 15.98
CA GLN A 231 8.14 2.44 16.84
C GLN A 231 7.13 1.49 16.17
N GLY A 232 7.00 1.53 14.85
CA GLY A 232 5.98 0.76 14.12
C GLY A 232 4.56 1.31 14.31
N HIS A 233 3.65 0.99 13.36
CA HIS A 233 2.27 1.51 13.37
C HIS A 233 1.44 1.02 14.56
N VAL A 234 1.68 -0.18 15.08
CA VAL A 234 0.95 -0.74 16.24
C VAL A 234 1.09 0.18 17.45
N VAL A 235 2.34 0.55 17.79
CA VAL A 235 2.61 1.45 18.93
C VAL A 235 2.13 2.88 18.63
N LEU A 236 2.30 3.35 17.41
CA LEU A 236 1.84 4.69 17.01
C LEU A 236 0.30 4.79 17.05
N GLY A 237 -0.41 3.77 16.60
CA GLY A 237 -1.88 3.66 16.67
C GLY A 237 -2.38 3.59 18.12
N TYR A 238 -1.73 2.77 18.95
CA TYR A 238 -1.98 2.75 20.39
C TYR A 238 -1.88 4.13 21.03
N GLN A 239 -0.83 4.90 20.71
CA GLN A 239 -0.65 6.25 21.26
C GLN A 239 -1.77 7.21 20.83
N LEU A 240 -2.23 7.12 19.57
CA LEU A 240 -3.35 7.92 19.07
C LEU A 240 -4.64 7.58 19.81
N ALA A 241 -5.00 6.30 19.90
CA ALA A 241 -6.22 5.82 20.55
C ALA A 241 -6.22 6.18 22.05
N ARG A 242 -5.10 5.95 22.76
CA ARG A 242 -4.96 6.30 24.18
C ARG A 242 -5.15 7.79 24.42
N LYS A 243 -4.48 8.65 23.63
CA LYS A 243 -4.64 10.12 23.73
C LYS A 243 -6.11 10.52 23.56
N ALA A 244 -6.76 9.98 22.54
CA ALA A 244 -8.15 10.30 22.23
C ALA A 244 -9.11 9.76 23.28
N GLY A 245 -8.94 8.53 23.78
CA GLY A 245 -9.78 7.92 24.80
C GLY A 245 -9.72 8.67 26.14
N ILE A 246 -8.53 9.10 26.55
CA ILE A 246 -8.37 9.96 27.74
C ILE A 246 -9.10 11.30 27.54
N LYS A 247 -8.93 11.93 26.38
CA LYS A 247 -9.61 13.21 26.03
C LYS A 247 -11.14 13.07 26.04
N SER A 248 -11.66 11.97 25.53
CA SER A 248 -13.10 11.66 25.48
C SER A 248 -13.64 11.12 26.79
N ARG A 249 -12.81 10.92 27.81
CA ARG A 249 -13.17 10.33 29.11
C ARG A 249 -13.76 8.93 28.99
N LEU A 250 -13.29 8.15 28.00
CA LEU A 250 -13.68 6.75 27.87
C LEU A 250 -13.33 6.01 29.15
N ASP A 251 -14.24 5.18 29.66
CA ASP A 251 -14.02 4.40 30.87
C ASP A 251 -12.78 3.49 30.75
N HIS A 252 -12.18 3.17 31.88
CA HIS A 252 -10.89 2.49 31.93
C HIS A 252 -10.93 1.09 31.26
N ASP A 253 -11.99 0.30 31.52
CA ASP A 253 -12.09 -1.06 30.98
C ASP A 253 -12.20 -1.04 29.44
N ARG A 254 -13.07 -0.19 28.88
CA ARG A 254 -13.19 -0.04 27.42
C ARG A 254 -11.93 0.52 26.77
N LEU A 255 -11.27 1.48 27.43
CA LEU A 255 -10.01 2.02 26.91
C LEU A 255 -8.93 0.94 26.86
N GLU A 256 -8.76 0.17 27.94
CA GLU A 256 -7.78 -0.92 28.01
C GLU A 256 -8.06 -2.01 26.95
N ARG A 257 -9.32 -2.40 26.74
CA ARG A 257 -9.71 -3.35 25.68
C ARG A 257 -9.47 -2.81 24.27
N LEU A 258 -9.78 -1.54 24.01
CA LEU A 258 -9.51 -0.89 22.73
C LEU A 258 -8.00 -0.84 22.44
N GLU A 259 -7.22 -0.46 23.42
CA GLU A 259 -5.75 -0.48 23.37
C GLU A 259 -5.24 -1.89 23.07
N HIS A 260 -5.80 -2.91 23.76
CA HIS A 260 -5.45 -4.30 23.54
C HIS A 260 -5.77 -4.79 22.13
N ILE A 261 -6.92 -4.43 21.56
CA ILE A 261 -7.25 -4.73 20.16
C ILE A 261 -6.15 -4.19 19.24
N ILE A 262 -5.75 -2.92 19.40
CA ILE A 262 -4.72 -2.29 18.56
C ILE A 262 -3.36 -2.97 18.74
N LEU A 263 -2.97 -3.32 19.98
CA LEU A 263 -1.69 -3.96 20.26
C LEU A 263 -1.60 -5.41 19.72
N SER A 264 -2.73 -6.09 19.53
CA SER A 264 -2.80 -7.50 19.17
C SER A 264 -3.36 -7.79 17.77
N HIS A 265 -3.82 -6.77 17.01
CA HIS A 265 -4.56 -6.98 15.76
C HIS A 265 -3.78 -7.77 14.69
N GLN A 266 -2.45 -7.66 14.66
CA GLN A 266 -1.61 -8.43 13.73
C GLN A 266 -1.67 -9.95 13.98
N GLY A 267 -2.22 -10.39 15.13
CA GLY A 267 -2.43 -11.79 15.52
C GLY A 267 -1.18 -12.44 16.09
N GLU A 268 -0.09 -12.48 15.36
CA GLU A 268 1.15 -13.16 15.74
C GLU A 268 2.30 -12.17 15.97
N PRO A 269 3.17 -12.36 16.99
CA PRO A 269 4.35 -11.52 17.20
C PRO A 269 5.29 -11.47 16.01
N GLU A 270 5.42 -12.57 15.27
CA GLU A 270 6.23 -12.68 14.05
C GLU A 270 5.70 -11.76 12.93
N TRP A 271 4.43 -11.40 12.97
CA TRP A 271 3.79 -10.46 12.04
C TRP A 271 3.78 -9.03 12.56
N GLY A 272 4.15 -8.81 13.83
CA GLY A 272 4.30 -7.50 14.43
C GLY A 272 3.32 -7.19 15.57
N ALA A 273 2.51 -8.15 16.03
CA ALA A 273 1.69 -7.98 17.22
C ALA A 273 2.58 -7.75 18.45
N ALA A 274 2.22 -6.79 19.29
CA ALA A 274 2.93 -6.56 20.55
C ALA A 274 2.60 -7.64 21.60
N VAL A 275 1.38 -8.18 21.55
CA VAL A 275 0.85 -9.24 22.42
C VAL A 275 -0.14 -10.10 21.64
N TYR A 276 -0.43 -11.31 22.13
CA TYR A 276 -1.51 -12.14 21.58
C TYR A 276 -2.88 -11.57 21.95
N ALA A 277 -3.87 -11.78 21.07
CA ALA A 277 -5.26 -11.40 21.32
C ALA A 277 -5.85 -12.20 22.49
N ALA A 278 -6.33 -11.51 23.52
CA ALA A 278 -6.82 -12.11 24.78
C ALA A 278 -8.26 -11.71 25.13
N THR A 279 -8.94 -10.92 24.28
CA THR A 279 -10.38 -10.62 24.43
C THR A 279 -11.16 -11.11 23.20
N PRO A 280 -12.47 -11.37 23.31
CA PRO A 280 -13.29 -11.78 22.17
C PRO A 280 -13.17 -10.80 20.99
N GLU A 281 -13.23 -9.50 21.25
CA GLU A 281 -13.11 -8.45 20.24
C GLU A 281 -11.73 -8.47 19.55
N ALA A 282 -10.66 -8.64 20.33
CA ALA A 282 -9.30 -8.68 19.79
C ALA A 282 -9.07 -9.88 18.87
N VAL A 283 -9.55 -11.08 19.28
CA VAL A 283 -9.53 -12.29 18.44
C VAL A 283 -10.34 -12.05 17.16
N PHE A 284 -11.56 -11.52 17.29
CA PHE A 284 -12.45 -11.27 16.16
C PHE A 284 -11.82 -10.28 15.16
N VAL A 285 -11.28 -9.15 15.63
CA VAL A 285 -10.65 -8.13 14.79
C VAL A 285 -9.42 -8.69 14.09
N SER A 286 -8.54 -9.41 14.78
CA SER A 286 -7.33 -9.98 14.18
C SER A 286 -7.64 -11.02 13.09
N MET A 287 -8.73 -11.79 13.24
CA MET A 287 -9.14 -12.75 12.20
C MET A 287 -9.70 -12.05 10.96
N ILE A 288 -10.47 -10.98 11.13
CA ILE A 288 -10.97 -10.17 10.00
C ILE A 288 -9.82 -9.46 9.28
N ASP A 289 -8.86 -8.91 10.01
CA ASP A 289 -7.66 -8.27 9.45
C ASP A 289 -6.88 -9.28 8.59
N ASN A 290 -6.57 -10.45 9.12
CA ASN A 290 -5.88 -11.50 8.37
C ASN A 290 -6.69 -11.98 7.14
N LEU A 291 -8.01 -12.06 7.24
CA LEU A 291 -8.89 -12.40 6.12
C LEU A 291 -8.76 -11.35 5.01
N ASP A 292 -8.94 -10.06 5.33
CA ASP A 292 -8.90 -9.00 4.33
C ASP A 292 -7.49 -8.83 3.75
N ALA A 293 -6.44 -8.94 4.56
CA ALA A 293 -5.06 -8.92 4.09
C ALA A 293 -4.79 -10.00 3.03
N LYS A 294 -5.26 -11.24 3.26
CA LYS A 294 -5.12 -12.34 2.30
C LYS A 294 -5.99 -12.14 1.06
N MET A 295 -7.24 -11.73 1.24
CA MET A 295 -8.14 -11.47 0.11
C MET A 295 -7.67 -10.27 -0.72
N GLY A 296 -7.10 -9.25 -0.13
CA GLY A 296 -6.48 -8.13 -0.85
C GLY A 296 -5.31 -8.58 -1.74
N MET A 297 -4.48 -9.53 -1.28
CA MET A 297 -3.44 -10.15 -2.13
C MET A 297 -4.06 -10.93 -3.29
N VAL A 298 -5.11 -11.71 -3.05
CA VAL A 298 -5.85 -12.45 -4.09
C VAL A 298 -6.40 -11.48 -5.13
N GLN A 299 -7.16 -10.50 -4.72
CA GLN A 299 -7.79 -9.51 -5.59
C GLN A 299 -6.78 -8.76 -6.46
N ARG A 300 -5.67 -8.30 -5.84
CA ARG A 300 -4.60 -7.63 -6.57
C ARG A 300 -3.96 -8.53 -7.61
N THR A 301 -3.67 -9.78 -7.25
CA THR A 301 -3.09 -10.77 -8.16
C THR A 301 -3.99 -11.05 -9.34
N LEU A 302 -5.30 -11.23 -9.11
CA LEU A 302 -6.27 -11.45 -10.18
C LEU A 302 -6.40 -10.23 -11.12
N ARG A 303 -6.36 -9.00 -10.57
CA ARG A 303 -6.36 -7.78 -11.40
C ARG A 303 -5.12 -7.64 -12.29
N GLN A 304 -3.99 -8.18 -11.85
CA GLN A 304 -2.70 -8.09 -12.55
C GLN A 304 -2.36 -9.33 -13.38
N ALA A 305 -3.18 -10.39 -13.30
CA ALA A 305 -2.97 -11.63 -14.02
C ALA A 305 -3.03 -11.41 -15.54
N ASN A 306 -2.21 -12.17 -16.27
CA ASN A 306 -2.25 -12.23 -17.72
C ASN A 306 -3.17 -13.37 -18.17
N ASP A 307 -3.84 -13.22 -19.30
CA ASP A 307 -4.78 -14.23 -19.84
C ASP A 307 -4.09 -15.57 -20.21
N HIS A 308 -2.77 -15.58 -20.32
CA HIS A 308 -1.99 -16.76 -20.73
C HIS A 308 -1.53 -17.64 -19.56
N ASP A 309 -1.44 -17.09 -18.35
CA ASP A 309 -0.94 -17.83 -17.19
C ASP A 309 -2.09 -18.45 -16.40
N GLU A 310 -2.05 -19.77 -16.18
CA GLU A 310 -3.04 -20.47 -15.36
C GLU A 310 -2.84 -20.19 -13.86
N PHE A 311 -1.60 -20.00 -13.44
CA PHE A 311 -1.23 -19.69 -12.05
C PHE A 311 -0.37 -18.44 -11.97
N SER A 312 -0.51 -17.69 -10.89
CA SER A 312 0.36 -16.57 -10.56
C SER A 312 1.78 -17.04 -10.19
N GLU A 313 2.73 -16.10 -10.05
CA GLU A 313 3.93 -16.36 -9.25
C GLU A 313 3.53 -16.71 -7.80
N ARG A 314 4.44 -17.39 -7.06
CA ARG A 314 4.23 -17.71 -5.65
C ARG A 314 4.06 -16.43 -4.83
N LEU A 315 2.97 -16.34 -4.09
CA LEU A 315 2.66 -15.23 -3.18
C LEU A 315 3.17 -15.56 -1.76
N PRO A 316 4.16 -14.83 -1.24
CA PRO A 316 4.75 -15.13 0.08
C PRO A 316 3.72 -15.14 1.20
N GLY A 317 2.75 -14.21 1.19
CA GLY A 317 1.69 -14.12 2.22
C GLY A 317 0.66 -15.26 2.18
N LEU A 318 0.53 -15.98 1.05
CA LEU A 318 -0.31 -17.17 0.91
C LEU A 318 0.51 -18.47 0.89
N ASN A 319 1.83 -18.38 0.77
CA ASN A 319 2.76 -19.50 0.63
C ASN A 319 2.48 -20.43 -0.56
N THR A 320 1.72 -19.97 -1.56
CA THR A 320 1.34 -20.74 -2.75
C THR A 320 1.23 -19.82 -3.97
N ALA A 321 1.14 -20.42 -5.17
CA ALA A 321 0.68 -19.76 -6.38
C ALA A 321 -0.87 -19.78 -6.40
N LEU A 322 -1.47 -18.75 -6.98
CA LEU A 322 -2.92 -18.59 -7.08
C LEU A 322 -3.38 -19.00 -8.48
N LEU A 323 -4.44 -19.79 -8.59
CA LEU A 323 -5.14 -20.03 -9.84
C LEU A 323 -5.79 -18.73 -10.31
N THR A 324 -5.41 -18.27 -11.51
CA THR A 324 -5.81 -16.95 -12.04
C THR A 324 -6.95 -17.04 -13.07
N LYS A 325 -7.21 -18.23 -13.61
CA LYS A 325 -8.32 -18.41 -14.54
C LYS A 325 -9.66 -18.43 -13.80
N PRO A 326 -10.65 -17.63 -14.26
CA PRO A 326 -12.01 -17.70 -13.72
C PRO A 326 -12.64 -19.06 -14.05
N ILE A 327 -13.64 -19.44 -13.25
CA ILE A 327 -14.49 -20.61 -13.49
C ILE A 327 -15.36 -20.34 -14.72
#